data_7815b186e042b2dd33ead8be4b2cfed1
#
_entry.id   7815b186e042b2dd33ead8be4b2cfed1
#
_cell.length_a   1.000
_cell.length_b   1.000
_cell.length_c   1.000
_cell.angle_alpha   90.00
_cell.angle_beta   90.00
_cell.angle_gamma   90.00
#
_symmetry.space_group_name_H-M   'P 1'
#
loop_
_entity.id
_entity.type
_entity.pdbx_description
1 polymer ?
#
loop_
_entity_poly.entity_id
_entity_poly.type
_entity_poly.pdbx_seq_one_letter_code
_entity_poly.pdbx_strand_id
1 'polypeptide(L)'
;MSAERFPLSDPALPVDPEAVTRALGAALAARHEAGDPADGPALSLRDLAAHLVAAAEEHGGVVARGPLEGRELRELAGLAARAVDGLPNVRPAVPVRPGLTLDHCMISTRGDVDVVGETVWGDRHLDLAAAAVGVAERFGSAVVAPLVEAYGGDGVDLLTLDACQQLNAVAAEVGWPVPGPPDRG
;
A
#
# COMPACT_ATOMS: atom_id res chain seq x y z
N MET A 1 -18.94 24.09 -7.77
CA MET A 1 -17.57 24.53 -7.49
C MET A 1 -16.82 23.33 -6.92
N SER A 2 -15.80 22.83 -7.64
CA SER A 2 -14.96 21.74 -7.14
C SER A 2 -14.15 22.26 -5.94
N ALA A 3 -14.13 21.51 -4.83
CA ALA A 3 -13.27 21.86 -3.71
C ALA A 3 -11.80 21.74 -4.14
N GLU A 4 -10.97 22.67 -3.70
CA GLU A 4 -9.52 22.59 -3.92
C GLU A 4 -8.96 21.39 -3.15
N ARG A 5 -8.01 20.67 -3.76
CA ARG A 5 -7.43 19.46 -3.20
C ARG A 5 -5.91 19.58 -3.13
N PHE A 6 -5.34 19.03 -2.05
CA PHE A 6 -3.92 19.07 -1.75
C PHE A 6 -3.41 17.67 -1.43
N PRO A 7 -2.17 17.32 -1.81
CA PRO A 7 -1.60 16.04 -1.43
C PRO A 7 -1.32 15.98 0.08
N LEU A 8 -1.60 14.84 0.70
CA LEU A 8 -1.30 14.64 2.13
C LEU A 8 0.20 14.65 2.44
N SER A 9 1.06 14.55 1.45
CA SER A 9 2.51 14.71 1.60
C SER A 9 2.96 16.16 1.83
N ASP A 10 2.14 17.18 1.47
CA ASP A 10 2.51 18.58 1.62
C ASP A 10 2.74 18.97 3.09
N PRO A 11 3.98 19.25 3.53
CA PRO A 11 4.29 19.56 4.91
C PRO A 11 3.68 20.88 5.40
N ALA A 12 3.32 21.78 4.49
CA ALA A 12 2.72 23.06 4.81
C ALA A 12 1.21 22.95 5.10
N LEU A 13 0.59 21.81 4.81
CA LEU A 13 -0.84 21.63 5.00
C LEU A 13 -1.19 21.52 6.50
N PRO A 14 -1.95 22.48 7.06
CA PRO A 14 -2.32 22.47 8.47
C PRO A 14 -3.49 21.51 8.69
N VAL A 15 -3.19 20.27 9.06
CA VAL A 15 -4.19 19.23 9.33
C VAL A 15 -4.07 18.71 10.76
N ASP A 16 -5.19 18.26 11.32
CA ASP A 16 -5.19 17.42 12.51
C ASP A 16 -4.73 16.01 12.11
N PRO A 17 -3.57 15.52 12.61
CA PRO A 17 -3.03 14.23 12.22
C PRO A 17 -3.97 13.05 12.45
N GLU A 18 -4.69 13.02 13.57
CA GLU A 18 -5.60 11.92 13.87
C GLU A 18 -6.84 11.96 12.98
N ALA A 19 -7.45 13.13 12.81
CA ALA A 19 -8.64 13.28 11.97
C ALA A 19 -8.36 12.93 10.52
N VAL A 20 -7.25 13.41 9.94
CA VAL A 20 -6.89 13.11 8.55
C VAL A 20 -6.52 11.65 8.35
N THR A 21 -5.89 11.04 9.34
CA THR A 21 -5.51 9.62 9.27
C THR A 21 -6.74 8.70 9.34
N ARG A 22 -7.73 9.03 10.17
CA ARG A 22 -9.04 8.35 10.17
C ARG A 22 -9.76 8.52 8.84
N ALA A 23 -9.76 9.73 8.27
CA ALA A 23 -10.36 9.97 6.96
C ALA A 23 -9.68 9.17 5.85
N LEU A 24 -8.34 9.02 5.88
CA LEU A 24 -7.60 8.16 4.95
C LEU A 24 -7.98 6.69 5.12
N GLY A 25 -8.07 6.18 6.35
CA GLY A 25 -8.50 4.80 6.62
C GLY A 25 -9.89 4.51 6.04
N ALA A 26 -10.84 5.40 6.28
CA ALA A 26 -12.20 5.29 5.73
C ALA A 26 -12.22 5.38 4.19
N ALA A 27 -11.40 6.25 3.59
CA ALA A 27 -11.29 6.37 2.13
C ALA A 27 -10.72 5.10 1.48
N LEU A 28 -9.71 4.49 2.10
CA LEU A 28 -9.16 3.21 1.65
C LEU A 28 -10.19 2.08 1.78
N ALA A 29 -10.94 2.01 2.88
CA ALA A 29 -12.00 1.03 3.06
C ALA A 29 -13.07 1.17 1.97
N ALA A 30 -13.58 2.38 1.75
CA ALA A 30 -14.58 2.65 0.71
C ALA A 30 -14.07 2.31 -0.71
N ARG A 31 -12.79 2.59 -1.00
CA ARG A 31 -12.17 2.24 -2.28
C ARG A 31 -12.09 0.72 -2.46
N HIS A 32 -11.70 -0.02 -1.43
CA HIS A 32 -11.57 -1.47 -1.47
C HIS A 32 -12.93 -2.20 -1.54
N GLU A 33 -14.01 -1.55 -1.11
CA GLU A 33 -15.38 -2.03 -1.26
C GLU A 33 -15.98 -1.70 -2.64
N ALA A 34 -15.42 -0.70 -3.34
CA ALA A 34 -15.92 -0.23 -4.62
C ALA A 34 -15.34 -1.06 -5.77
N GLY A 35 -16.13 -1.93 -6.35
CA GLY A 35 -15.76 -2.62 -7.58
C GLY A 35 -16.03 -4.11 -7.57
N ASP A 36 -16.10 -4.70 -8.77
CA ASP A 36 -16.30 -6.14 -8.97
C ASP A 36 -14.97 -6.79 -9.37
N PRO A 37 -14.47 -7.80 -8.62
CA PRO A 37 -13.23 -8.50 -8.95
C PRO A 37 -13.21 -9.19 -10.33
N ALA A 38 -14.36 -9.26 -11.02
CA ALA A 38 -14.45 -9.79 -12.39
C ALA A 38 -13.80 -8.89 -13.46
N ASP A 39 -13.44 -7.62 -13.13
CA ASP A 39 -13.06 -6.61 -14.13
C ASP A 39 -11.58 -6.62 -14.53
N GLY A 40 -10.73 -7.55 -14.02
CA GLY A 40 -9.32 -7.56 -14.45
C GLY A 40 -8.44 -8.63 -13.77
N PRO A 41 -7.19 -8.78 -14.26
CA PRO A 41 -6.24 -9.69 -13.64
C PRO A 41 -5.87 -9.22 -12.23
N ALA A 42 -5.97 -10.12 -11.26
CA ALA A 42 -5.57 -9.84 -9.89
C ALA A 42 -4.07 -10.10 -9.70
N LEU A 43 -3.36 -9.15 -9.12
CA LEU A 43 -1.99 -9.33 -8.65
C LEU A 43 -2.00 -10.10 -7.33
N SER A 44 -1.67 -11.39 -7.37
CA SER A 44 -1.54 -12.15 -6.14
C SER A 44 -0.29 -11.74 -5.37
N LEU A 45 -0.33 -11.79 -4.03
CA LEU A 45 0.87 -11.51 -3.20
C LEU A 45 2.00 -12.48 -3.52
N ARG A 46 1.70 -13.72 -3.93
CA ARG A 46 2.70 -14.72 -4.34
C ARG A 46 3.42 -14.33 -5.63
N ASP A 47 2.65 -13.95 -6.64
CA ASP A 47 3.25 -13.54 -7.92
C ASP A 47 4.05 -12.26 -7.74
N LEU A 48 3.55 -11.31 -6.95
CA LEU A 48 4.28 -10.10 -6.57
C LEU A 48 5.59 -10.46 -5.84
N ALA A 49 5.53 -11.31 -4.82
CA ALA A 49 6.70 -11.70 -4.05
C ALA A 49 7.74 -12.41 -4.93
N ALA A 50 7.31 -13.35 -5.80
CA ALA A 50 8.20 -14.04 -6.72
C ALA A 50 8.89 -13.08 -7.69
N HIS A 51 8.12 -12.12 -8.25
CA HIS A 51 8.68 -11.08 -9.11
C HIS A 51 9.72 -10.21 -8.38
N LEU A 52 9.40 -9.77 -7.16
CA LEU A 52 10.29 -8.89 -6.38
C LEU A 52 11.54 -9.61 -5.90
N VAL A 53 11.48 -10.92 -5.63
CA VAL A 53 12.69 -11.74 -5.34
C VAL A 53 13.62 -11.72 -6.54
N ALA A 54 13.11 -12.00 -7.74
CA ALA A 54 13.93 -12.00 -8.95
C ALA A 54 14.52 -10.61 -9.25
N ALA A 55 13.69 -9.56 -9.13
CA ALA A 55 14.13 -8.19 -9.35
C ALA A 55 15.17 -7.73 -8.31
N ALA A 56 15.02 -8.11 -7.03
CA ALA A 56 16.00 -7.80 -5.98
C ALA A 56 17.32 -8.54 -6.17
N GLU A 57 17.30 -9.77 -6.72
CA GLU A 57 18.51 -10.50 -7.08
C GLU A 57 19.29 -9.81 -8.21
N GLU A 58 18.60 -9.27 -9.20
CA GLU A 58 19.19 -8.56 -10.32
C GLU A 58 19.67 -7.16 -9.92
N HIS A 59 18.84 -6.42 -9.18
CA HIS A 59 19.14 -5.03 -8.77
C HIS A 59 20.24 -4.98 -7.71
N GLY A 60 20.19 -5.84 -6.70
CA GLY A 60 21.06 -5.80 -5.52
C GLY A 60 20.79 -4.55 -4.67
N GLY A 61 21.67 -4.29 -3.68
CA GLY A 61 21.61 -3.07 -2.88
C GLY A 61 20.76 -3.18 -1.62
N VAL A 62 20.41 -2.02 -1.08
CA VAL A 62 19.70 -1.87 0.19
C VAL A 62 18.52 -0.91 0.02
N VAL A 63 17.55 -0.99 0.93
CA VAL A 63 16.44 -0.02 1.03
C VAL A 63 17.01 1.36 1.36
N ALA A 64 16.71 2.36 0.52
CA ALA A 64 17.30 3.70 0.61
C ALA A 64 16.67 4.57 1.74
N ARG A 65 15.42 4.31 2.10
CA ARG A 65 14.69 5.10 3.14
C ARG A 65 13.53 4.33 3.73
N GLY A 66 13.01 4.89 4.84
CA GLY A 66 11.84 4.38 5.54
C GLY A 66 12.16 3.43 6.68
N PRO A 67 11.16 2.74 7.23
CA PRO A 67 11.32 1.91 8.42
C PRO A 67 12.29 0.73 8.23
N LEU A 68 12.56 0.35 6.99
CA LEU A 68 13.45 -0.77 6.63
C LEU A 68 14.77 -0.30 5.99
N GLU A 69 15.12 0.99 6.15
CA GLU A 69 16.36 1.59 5.62
C GLU A 69 17.59 0.78 6.00
N GLY A 70 18.50 0.59 5.03
CA GLY A 70 19.73 -0.17 5.18
C GLY A 70 19.58 -1.70 5.13
N ARG A 71 18.35 -2.25 5.07
CA ARG A 71 18.15 -3.71 4.90
C ARG A 71 18.47 -4.12 3.45
N GLU A 72 19.12 -5.25 3.30
CA GLU A 72 19.43 -5.81 1.98
C GLU A 72 18.14 -6.22 1.25
N LEU A 73 18.02 -5.78 -0.03
CA LEU A 73 16.81 -6.04 -0.84
C LEU A 73 16.55 -7.54 -1.02
N ARG A 74 17.61 -8.33 -1.26
CA ARG A 74 17.50 -9.79 -1.42
C ARG A 74 16.99 -10.47 -0.15
N GLU A 75 17.55 -10.09 1.01
CA GLU A 75 17.12 -10.63 2.30
C GLU A 75 15.66 -10.30 2.55
N LEU A 76 15.30 -9.03 2.35
CA LEU A 76 13.96 -8.53 2.61
C LEU A 76 12.92 -9.17 1.69
N ALA A 77 13.20 -9.27 0.38
CA ALA A 77 12.34 -9.95 -0.58
C ALA A 77 12.14 -11.43 -0.24
N GLY A 78 13.22 -12.11 0.15
CA GLY A 78 13.15 -13.52 0.58
C GLY A 78 12.37 -13.72 1.88
N LEU A 79 12.43 -12.77 2.83
CA LEU A 79 11.61 -12.79 4.05
C LEU A 79 10.13 -12.61 3.72
N ALA A 80 9.81 -11.60 2.91
CA ALA A 80 8.45 -11.33 2.47
C ALA A 80 7.84 -12.51 1.72
N ALA A 81 8.60 -13.14 0.81
CA ALA A 81 8.13 -14.31 0.07
C ALA A 81 7.78 -15.49 0.99
N ARG A 82 8.64 -15.79 1.97
CA ARG A 82 8.35 -16.85 2.97
C ARG A 82 7.13 -16.52 3.83
N ALA A 83 6.95 -15.26 4.21
CA ALA A 83 5.78 -14.83 4.96
C ALA A 83 4.52 -15.02 4.12
N VAL A 84 4.53 -14.61 2.85
CA VAL A 84 3.40 -14.77 1.90
C VAL A 84 3.07 -16.23 1.67
N ASP A 85 4.06 -17.13 1.58
CA ASP A 85 3.83 -18.57 1.43
C ASP A 85 3.07 -19.19 2.61
N GLY A 86 3.22 -18.63 3.80
CA GLY A 86 2.48 -19.01 5.00
C GLY A 86 1.04 -18.50 5.08
N LEU A 87 0.65 -17.57 4.19
CA LEU A 87 -0.69 -16.97 4.21
C LEU A 87 -1.75 -17.85 3.53
N PRO A 88 -3.03 -17.71 3.90
CA PRO A 88 -4.15 -18.37 3.20
C PRO A 88 -4.16 -18.04 1.71
N ASN A 89 -4.39 -19.07 0.88
CA ASN A 89 -4.31 -18.95 -0.58
C ASN A 89 -5.40 -18.09 -1.23
N VAL A 90 -6.51 -17.84 -0.53
CA VAL A 90 -7.66 -17.13 -1.11
C VAL A 90 -7.98 -15.92 -0.26
N ARG A 91 -7.70 -14.75 -0.83
CA ARG A 91 -8.14 -13.46 -0.29
C ARG A 91 -8.93 -12.74 -1.38
N PRO A 92 -10.01 -12.04 -1.03
CA PRO A 92 -10.73 -11.24 -2.01
C PRO A 92 -9.77 -10.18 -2.56
N ALA A 93 -9.65 -10.15 -3.89
CA ALA A 93 -8.95 -9.08 -4.57
C ALA A 93 -9.80 -7.80 -4.51
N VAL A 94 -9.14 -6.68 -4.25
CA VAL A 94 -9.76 -5.35 -4.16
C VAL A 94 -8.98 -4.37 -5.05
N PRO A 95 -9.57 -3.21 -5.44
CA PRO A 95 -8.82 -2.20 -6.18
C PRO A 95 -7.72 -1.61 -5.30
N VAL A 96 -6.46 -1.91 -5.60
CA VAL A 96 -5.28 -1.36 -4.91
C VAL A 96 -4.49 -0.44 -5.83
N ARG A 97 -3.68 0.45 -5.26
CA ARG A 97 -2.79 1.33 -5.98
C ARG A 97 -1.33 0.91 -5.77
N PRO A 98 -0.68 0.24 -6.74
CA PRO A 98 0.74 -0.08 -6.64
C PRO A 98 1.59 1.18 -6.40
N GLY A 99 2.49 1.13 -5.42
CA GLY A 99 3.32 2.27 -5.06
C GLY A 99 2.54 3.44 -4.44
N LEU A 100 1.51 3.15 -3.66
CA LEU A 100 0.78 4.19 -2.91
C LEU A 100 1.76 4.98 -2.03
N THR A 101 1.65 6.31 -2.09
CA THR A 101 2.33 7.26 -1.19
C THR A 101 1.34 8.34 -0.78
N LEU A 102 1.70 9.19 0.18
CA LEU A 102 0.83 10.31 0.57
C LEU A 102 0.64 11.36 -0.53
N ASP A 103 1.48 11.38 -1.59
CA ASP A 103 1.26 12.20 -2.79
C ASP A 103 0.00 11.80 -3.56
N HIS A 104 -0.41 10.55 -3.43
CA HIS A 104 -1.61 10.01 -4.07
C HIS A 104 -2.86 10.11 -3.19
N CYS A 105 -2.70 10.59 -1.96
CA CYS A 105 -3.78 10.79 -1.01
C CYS A 105 -4.12 12.29 -0.99
N MET A 106 -5.24 12.64 -1.61
CA MET A 106 -5.65 14.04 -1.76
C MET A 106 -6.68 14.41 -0.70
N ILE A 107 -6.43 15.53 0.02
CA ILE A 107 -7.40 16.09 0.95
C ILE A 107 -8.06 17.33 0.36
N SER A 108 -9.37 17.44 0.52
CA SER A 108 -10.12 18.64 0.14
C SER A 108 -10.11 19.69 1.27
N THR A 109 -10.45 20.93 0.94
CA THR A 109 -10.68 22.00 1.94
C THR A 109 -11.80 21.70 2.93
N ARG A 110 -12.58 20.63 2.71
CA ARG A 110 -13.63 20.15 3.62
C ARG A 110 -13.15 19.02 4.53
N GLY A 111 -11.93 18.53 4.36
CA GLY A 111 -11.37 17.40 5.10
C GLY A 111 -11.65 16.03 4.48
N ASP A 112 -12.34 15.97 3.33
CA ASP A 112 -12.56 14.70 2.64
C ASP A 112 -11.23 14.22 2.04
N VAL A 113 -10.90 12.94 2.23
CA VAL A 113 -9.71 12.32 1.67
C VAL A 113 -10.12 11.38 0.52
N ASP A 114 -9.32 11.38 -0.54
CA ASP A 114 -9.49 10.53 -1.71
C ASP A 114 -8.14 9.98 -2.15
N VAL A 115 -8.11 8.75 -2.67
CA VAL A 115 -6.89 8.13 -3.22
C VAL A 115 -6.97 8.14 -4.73
N VAL A 116 -6.04 8.85 -5.38
CA VAL A 116 -6.03 9.07 -6.82
C VAL A 116 -4.99 8.21 -7.53
N GLY A 117 -5.23 7.95 -8.82
CA GLY A 117 -4.33 7.26 -9.74
C GLY A 117 -4.84 5.89 -10.17
N GLU A 118 -4.02 5.22 -11.00
CA GLU A 118 -4.34 3.91 -11.57
C GLU A 118 -4.45 2.84 -10.51
N THR A 119 -5.32 1.86 -10.76
CA THR A 119 -5.57 0.72 -9.88
C THR A 119 -5.31 -0.58 -10.60
N VAL A 120 -4.89 -1.57 -9.81
CA VAL A 120 -4.92 -2.99 -10.17
C VAL A 120 -5.74 -3.74 -9.12
N TRP A 121 -6.16 -4.96 -9.43
CA TRP A 121 -6.76 -5.84 -8.42
C TRP A 121 -5.68 -6.52 -7.60
N GLY A 122 -5.76 -6.46 -6.29
CA GLY A 122 -4.73 -7.01 -5.40
C GLY A 122 -5.20 -7.20 -3.96
N ASP A 123 -4.27 -7.52 -3.08
CA ASP A 123 -4.54 -7.64 -1.65
C ASP A 123 -4.60 -6.24 -0.99
N ARG A 124 -5.66 -6.00 -0.23
CA ARG A 124 -5.93 -4.74 0.48
C ARG A 124 -4.79 -4.28 1.40
N HIS A 125 -4.01 -5.22 1.94
CA HIS A 125 -2.90 -4.90 2.85
C HIS A 125 -1.74 -4.19 2.15
N LEU A 126 -1.65 -4.24 0.80
CA LEU A 126 -0.64 -3.47 0.06
C LEU A 126 -0.84 -1.96 0.27
N ASP A 127 -2.06 -1.45 0.04
CA ASP A 127 -2.37 -0.03 0.24
C ASP A 127 -2.31 0.35 1.72
N LEU A 128 -2.85 -0.50 2.59
CA LEU A 128 -2.88 -0.21 4.03
C LEU A 128 -1.48 -0.14 4.63
N ALA A 129 -0.56 -1.04 4.24
CA ALA A 129 0.83 -1.02 4.67
C ALA A 129 1.56 0.24 4.18
N ALA A 130 1.36 0.62 2.91
CA ALA A 130 1.94 1.83 2.34
C ALA A 130 1.42 3.10 3.03
N ALA A 131 0.11 3.19 3.27
CA ALA A 131 -0.50 4.29 4.00
C ALA A 131 0.00 4.38 5.45
N ALA A 132 0.12 3.24 6.15
CA ALA A 132 0.62 3.19 7.53
C ALA A 132 2.05 3.72 7.63
N VAL A 133 2.94 3.34 6.70
CA VAL A 133 4.30 3.89 6.63
C VAL A 133 4.26 5.39 6.37
N GLY A 134 3.54 5.84 5.36
CA GLY A 134 3.47 7.26 5.00
C GLY A 134 2.95 8.15 6.12
N VAL A 135 1.86 7.75 6.82
CA VAL A 135 1.34 8.54 7.94
C VAL A 135 2.27 8.49 9.16
N ALA A 136 2.95 7.36 9.41
CA ALA A 136 3.92 7.26 10.50
C ALA A 136 5.13 8.17 10.27
N GLU A 137 5.65 8.24 9.04
CA GLU A 137 6.76 9.12 8.68
C GLU A 137 6.38 10.60 8.79
N ARG A 138 5.17 10.96 8.37
CA ARG A 138 4.72 12.35 8.39
C ARG A 138 4.25 12.84 9.76
N PHE A 139 3.48 12.02 10.48
CA PHE A 139 2.74 12.42 11.69
C PHE A 139 3.18 11.69 12.95
N GLY A 140 4.09 10.71 12.81
CA GLY A 140 4.51 9.84 13.91
C GLY A 140 3.69 8.55 14.01
N SER A 141 4.24 7.53 14.65
CA SER A 141 3.64 6.18 14.70
C SER A 141 2.33 6.10 15.49
N ALA A 142 2.03 7.07 16.36
CA ALA A 142 0.80 7.08 17.16
C ALA A 142 -0.48 7.14 16.32
N VAL A 143 -0.41 7.67 15.08
CA VAL A 143 -1.58 7.80 14.19
C VAL A 143 -1.87 6.55 13.37
N VAL A 144 -1.01 5.52 13.42
CA VAL A 144 -1.23 4.26 12.67
C VAL A 144 -2.44 3.49 13.21
N ALA A 145 -2.63 3.45 14.54
CA ALA A 145 -3.81 2.81 15.11
C ALA A 145 -5.14 3.45 14.64
N PRO A 146 -5.31 4.78 14.70
CA PRO A 146 -6.45 5.47 14.08
C PRO A 146 -6.70 5.14 12.60
N LEU A 147 -5.66 4.96 11.78
CA LEU A 147 -5.78 4.54 10.38
C LEU A 147 -6.43 3.16 10.29
N VAL A 148 -5.87 2.17 11.01
CA VAL A 148 -6.31 0.77 10.98
C VAL A 148 -7.73 0.63 11.55
N GLU A 149 -8.04 1.32 12.63
CA GLU A 149 -9.38 1.33 13.23
C GLU A 149 -10.42 1.86 12.24
N ALA A 150 -10.14 3.00 11.59
CA ALA A 150 -11.07 3.62 10.65
C ALA A 150 -11.20 2.82 9.34
N TYR A 151 -10.18 2.04 8.97
CA TYR A 151 -10.25 1.09 7.86
C TYR A 151 -11.17 -0.10 8.16
N GLY A 152 -11.41 -0.45 9.40
CA GLY A 152 -12.16 -1.64 9.83
C GLY A 152 -11.24 -2.72 10.40
N GLY A 153 -10.60 -2.41 11.53
CA GLY A 153 -9.49 -3.13 12.16
C GLY A 153 -9.64 -4.65 12.28
N ASP A 154 -10.86 -5.16 12.48
CA ASP A 154 -11.14 -6.62 12.60
C ASP A 154 -10.81 -7.41 11.32
N GLY A 155 -10.72 -6.74 10.16
CA GLY A 155 -10.39 -7.34 8.87
C GLY A 155 -8.89 -7.27 8.52
N VAL A 156 -8.05 -6.70 9.39
CA VAL A 156 -6.62 -6.49 9.14
C VAL A 156 -5.80 -7.60 9.79
N ASP A 157 -5.13 -8.39 8.93
CA ASP A 157 -4.18 -9.41 9.38
C ASP A 157 -2.78 -8.79 9.49
N LEU A 158 -2.26 -8.70 10.70
CA LEU A 158 -0.98 -8.05 10.99
C LEU A 158 0.22 -8.75 10.33
N LEU A 159 0.18 -10.08 10.17
CA LEU A 159 1.26 -10.82 9.49
C LEU A 159 1.27 -10.48 8.00
N THR A 160 0.11 -10.35 7.39
CA THR A 160 -0.01 -9.92 6.00
C THR A 160 0.40 -8.47 5.84
N LEU A 161 0.03 -7.61 6.78
CA LEU A 161 0.43 -6.20 6.77
C LEU A 161 1.95 -6.04 6.80
N ASP A 162 2.64 -6.81 7.67
CA ASP A 162 4.11 -6.82 7.74
C ASP A 162 4.74 -7.32 6.45
N ALA A 163 4.24 -8.43 5.88
CA ALA A 163 4.72 -8.93 4.59
C ALA A 163 4.51 -7.89 3.47
N CYS A 164 3.35 -7.23 3.42
CA CYS A 164 3.09 -6.17 2.43
C CYS A 164 3.98 -4.94 2.64
N GLN A 165 4.33 -4.59 3.88
CA GLN A 165 5.29 -3.51 4.15
C GLN A 165 6.67 -3.85 3.56
N GLN A 166 7.13 -5.08 3.72
CA GLN A 166 8.40 -5.54 3.15
C GLN A 166 8.35 -5.54 1.61
N LEU A 167 7.26 -6.06 1.01
CA LEU A 167 7.06 -6.04 -0.44
C LEU A 167 7.06 -4.61 -0.99
N ASN A 168 6.33 -3.68 -0.35
CA ASN A 168 6.30 -2.28 -0.74
C ASN A 168 7.69 -1.63 -0.68
N ALA A 169 8.49 -1.92 0.35
CA ALA A 169 9.84 -1.38 0.48
C ALA A 169 10.76 -1.89 -0.64
N VAL A 170 10.70 -3.18 -0.98
CA VAL A 170 11.47 -3.74 -2.11
C VAL A 170 10.98 -3.14 -3.43
N ALA A 171 9.66 -3.08 -3.67
CA ALA A 171 9.09 -2.54 -4.89
C ALA A 171 9.40 -1.06 -5.11
N ALA A 172 9.58 -0.28 -4.05
CA ALA A 172 9.99 1.12 -4.14
C ALA A 172 11.39 1.29 -4.74
N GLU A 173 12.29 0.32 -4.55
CA GLU A 173 13.66 0.35 -5.06
C GLU A 173 13.79 -0.27 -6.46
N VAL A 174 13.12 -1.42 -6.69
CA VAL A 174 13.28 -2.18 -7.94
C VAL A 174 12.18 -1.92 -8.98
N GLY A 175 11.13 -1.21 -8.59
CA GLY A 175 9.94 -0.95 -9.41
C GLY A 175 8.81 -1.96 -9.17
N TRP A 176 7.59 -1.51 -9.41
CA TRP A 176 6.40 -2.35 -9.37
C TRP A 176 6.26 -3.13 -10.66
N PRO A 177 5.88 -4.43 -10.62
CA PRO A 177 5.53 -5.14 -11.83
C PRO A 177 4.30 -4.49 -12.46
N VAL A 178 4.41 -4.10 -13.72
CA VAL A 178 3.24 -3.72 -14.51
C VAL A 178 2.56 -5.02 -14.94
N PRO A 179 1.33 -5.30 -14.52
CA PRO A 179 0.61 -6.46 -15.03
C PRO A 179 0.56 -6.38 -16.55
N GLY A 180 1.18 -7.34 -17.23
CA GLY A 180 1.08 -7.46 -18.68
C GLY A 180 -0.39 -7.62 -19.07
N PRO A 181 -0.80 -7.20 -20.27
CA PRO A 181 -2.13 -7.52 -20.79
C PRO A 181 -2.31 -9.04 -20.72
N PRO A 182 -3.51 -9.53 -20.33
CA PRO A 182 -3.77 -10.96 -20.27
C PRO A 182 -3.40 -11.59 -21.61
N ASP A 183 -2.59 -12.65 -21.59
CA ASP A 183 -2.28 -13.44 -22.76
C ASP A 183 -3.60 -13.86 -23.41
N ARG A 184 -3.93 -13.23 -24.53
CA ARG A 184 -5.08 -13.64 -25.36
C ARG A 184 -4.64 -14.89 -26.14
N GLY A 185 -4.61 -16.04 -25.43
CA GLY A 185 -4.48 -17.34 -26.07
C GLY A 185 -5.70 -17.71 -26.92
#